data_7f5dbef4249ced0c38ac6f5658987fcd
#
_entry.id   7f5dbef4249ced0c38ac6f5658987fcd
#
_cell.length_a   1.000
_cell.length_b   1.000
_cell.length_c   1.000
_cell.angle_alpha   90.00
_cell.angle_beta   90.00
_cell.angle_gamma   90.00
#
_symmetry.space_group_name_H-M   'P 1'
#
loop_
_entity.id
_entity.type
_entity.pdbx_description
1 polymer ?
#
loop_
_entity_poly.entity_id
_entity_poly.type
_entity_poly.pdbx_seq_one_letter_code
_entity_poly.pdbx_strand_id
1 'polypeptide(L)'
;MENQEADTPITESLSDTPEAECVRQLVGRRHWMKLGIWGALGTIGGGLGYMMAPPAVLPLYFNGLYAFAHESHPPVIHQLVAAANELVGKPYKWGGGHRVLFDNGFDCSGSVSHVLYRAQLLDRPLSSSAFARYAWPGPGCYVTLFVNPGHHVFMQICGLRFDTSGTVTGEGPRWRVASRSYAGFYPRHPAWL
;
A
#
# COMPACT_ATOMS: atom_id res chain seq x y z
N MET A 1 29.97 -44.76 4.61
CA MET A 1 30.01 -43.52 5.41
C MET A 1 29.00 -42.60 4.80
N GLU A 2 27.81 -42.65 5.32
CA GLU A 2 26.63 -41.92 4.82
C GLU A 2 26.51 -40.62 5.63
N ASN A 3 26.70 -39.50 4.97
CA ASN A 3 26.48 -38.16 5.57
C ASN A 3 24.98 -37.85 5.48
N GLN A 4 24.31 -37.96 6.59
CA GLN A 4 22.97 -37.38 6.78
C GLN A 4 23.13 -35.86 6.97
N GLU A 5 22.74 -35.11 5.98
CA GLU A 5 22.54 -33.68 6.07
C GLU A 5 21.19 -33.46 6.78
N ALA A 6 21.25 -32.90 7.98
CA ALA A 6 20.09 -32.59 8.79
C ALA A 6 19.34 -31.41 8.17
N ASP A 7 18.13 -31.70 7.67
CA ASP A 7 17.15 -30.74 7.23
C ASP A 7 16.63 -29.95 8.44
N THR A 8 17.08 -28.69 8.59
CA THR A 8 16.62 -27.78 9.62
C THR A 8 15.37 -27.10 9.10
N PRO A 9 14.19 -27.25 9.72
CA PRO A 9 13.01 -26.54 9.28
C PRO A 9 13.19 -25.04 9.52
N ILE A 10 13.10 -24.26 8.45
CA ILE A 10 13.04 -22.80 8.50
C ILE A 10 11.67 -22.42 9.09
N THR A 11 11.63 -22.31 10.40
CA THR A 11 10.52 -21.64 11.10
C THR A 11 10.73 -20.14 10.99
N GLU A 12 10.48 -19.57 9.82
CA GLU A 12 10.26 -18.14 9.67
C GLU A 12 8.98 -17.81 10.46
N SER A 13 9.14 -17.08 11.56
CA SER A 13 8.04 -16.74 12.45
C SER A 13 7.06 -15.86 11.66
N LEU A 14 5.85 -16.32 11.48
CA LEU A 14 4.70 -15.57 10.92
C LEU A 14 4.43 -14.23 11.62
N SER A 15 5.18 -13.92 12.70
CA SER A 15 5.04 -12.71 13.49
C SER A 15 5.62 -11.44 12.84
N ASP A 16 6.49 -11.55 11.84
CA ASP A 16 7.26 -10.41 11.30
C ASP A 16 6.92 -10.09 9.84
N THR A 17 5.81 -10.61 9.31
CA THR A 17 5.33 -10.23 7.99
C THR A 17 4.67 -8.86 8.02
N PRO A 18 4.76 -8.07 6.95
CA PRO A 18 4.04 -6.78 6.82
C PRO A 18 2.52 -6.93 7.03
N GLU A 19 1.98 -8.08 6.70
CA GLU A 19 0.57 -8.45 6.90
C GLU A 19 0.23 -8.61 8.39
N ALA A 20 1.12 -9.22 9.19
CA ALA A 20 0.93 -9.35 10.63
C ALA A 20 1.00 -7.99 11.34
N GLU A 21 1.82 -7.06 10.84
CA GLU A 21 1.88 -5.68 11.36
C GLU A 21 0.63 -4.89 11.00
N CYS A 22 0.11 -5.04 9.79
CA CYS A 22 -1.18 -4.49 9.37
C CYS A 22 -2.30 -4.91 10.33
N VAL A 23 -2.34 -6.19 10.64
CA VAL A 23 -3.29 -6.80 11.57
C VAL A 23 -3.17 -6.21 12.96
N ARG A 24 -1.97 -6.08 13.50
CA ARG A 24 -1.72 -5.47 14.82
C ARG A 24 -2.18 -4.01 14.87
N GLN A 25 -1.96 -3.25 13.82
CA GLN A 25 -2.41 -1.86 13.74
C GLN A 25 -3.94 -1.72 13.70
N LEU A 26 -4.63 -2.57 12.96
CA LEU A 26 -6.11 -2.57 12.90
C LEU A 26 -6.75 -3.00 14.22
N VAL A 27 -6.22 -4.01 14.88
CA VAL A 27 -6.74 -4.52 16.17
C VAL A 27 -6.44 -3.54 17.31
N GLY A 28 -5.21 -3.01 17.38
CA GLY A 28 -4.82 -2.05 18.40
C GLY A 28 -5.69 -0.79 18.40
N ARG A 29 -6.05 -0.27 17.22
CA ARG A 29 -6.83 0.98 17.08
C ARG A 29 -8.32 0.81 17.43
N ARG A 30 -8.92 -0.35 17.16
CA ARG A 30 -10.30 -0.63 17.60
C ARG A 30 -10.42 -0.70 19.12
N HIS A 31 -9.36 -1.03 19.83
CA HIS A 31 -9.35 -1.08 21.29
C HIS A 31 -9.37 0.32 21.93
N TRP A 32 -8.67 1.29 21.34
CA TRP A 32 -8.62 2.66 21.86
C TRP A 32 -9.93 3.45 21.66
N MET A 33 -10.68 3.18 20.61
CA MET A 33 -11.97 3.83 20.37
C MET A 33 -13.11 3.34 21.29
N LYS A 34 -12.93 2.18 21.96
CA LYS A 34 -13.96 1.63 22.89
C LYS A 34 -13.69 1.95 24.36
N LEU A 35 -12.54 2.52 24.73
CA LEU A 35 -12.19 2.83 26.10
C LEU A 35 -12.60 4.23 26.59
N GLY A 36 -13.30 4.99 25.77
CA GLY A 36 -13.89 6.25 26.20
C GLY A 36 -15.37 6.10 26.54
N ILE A 37 -15.74 5.41 27.60
CA ILE A 37 -16.96 5.49 28.39
C ILE A 37 -17.26 4.09 28.99
N TRP A 38 -17.41 4.08 30.31
CA TRP A 38 -17.91 3.05 31.24
C TRP A 38 -16.85 2.39 32.12
N GLY A 39 -16.72 2.99 33.28
CA GLY A 39 -16.22 2.31 34.46
C GLY A 39 -17.33 1.47 35.10
N ALA A 40 -16.87 0.42 35.77
CA ALA A 40 -17.45 -0.37 36.85
C ALA A 40 -18.45 -1.47 36.51
N LEU A 41 -18.08 -2.58 37.11
CA LEU A 41 -18.81 -3.74 37.61
C LEU A 41 -18.69 -5.04 36.82
N GLY A 42 -18.00 -5.93 37.51
CA GLY A 42 -17.62 -7.25 37.15
C GLY A 42 -18.72 -8.25 36.84
N THR A 43 -18.29 -9.32 36.23
CA THR A 43 -18.53 -10.70 36.68
C THR A 43 -17.79 -11.66 35.76
N ILE A 44 -17.26 -12.70 36.38
CA ILE A 44 -16.55 -13.84 35.83
C ILE A 44 -17.48 -14.63 34.89
N GLY A 45 -17.08 -14.74 33.63
CA GLY A 45 -17.69 -15.62 32.66
C GLY A 45 -16.67 -16.00 31.61
N GLY A 46 -16.11 -17.22 31.73
CA GLY A 46 -15.16 -17.76 30.77
C GLY A 46 -15.80 -17.96 29.41
N GLY A 47 -15.74 -16.94 28.56
CA GLY A 47 -16.01 -17.04 27.15
C GLY A 47 -14.69 -17.21 26.41
N LEU A 48 -14.45 -18.37 25.81
CA LEU A 48 -13.45 -18.54 24.76
C LEU A 48 -13.78 -17.52 23.65
N GLY A 49 -13.19 -16.33 23.76
CA GLY A 49 -13.23 -15.34 22.69
C GLY A 49 -12.55 -15.95 21.47
N TYR A 50 -13.33 -16.35 20.51
CA TYR A 50 -12.86 -16.67 19.17
C TYR A 50 -12.17 -15.39 18.66
N MET A 51 -10.85 -15.35 18.76
CA MET A 51 -10.06 -14.34 18.06
C MET A 51 -10.15 -14.70 16.59
N MET A 52 -11.14 -14.13 15.91
CA MET A 52 -11.16 -14.16 14.45
C MET A 52 -9.92 -13.44 13.99
N ALA A 53 -9.03 -14.17 13.31
CA ALA A 53 -7.94 -13.54 12.58
C ALA A 53 -8.56 -12.46 11.68
N PRO A 54 -7.96 -11.24 11.63
CA PRO A 54 -8.47 -10.22 10.74
C PRO A 54 -8.42 -10.75 9.30
N PRO A 55 -9.37 -10.38 8.47
CA PRO A 55 -9.40 -10.84 7.10
C PRO A 55 -8.11 -10.42 6.41
N ALA A 56 -7.43 -11.40 5.79
CA ALA A 56 -6.29 -11.13 4.94
C ALA A 56 -6.71 -10.16 3.83
N VAL A 57 -5.87 -9.17 3.54
CA VAL A 57 -6.12 -8.26 2.42
C VAL A 57 -6.07 -9.05 1.12
N LEU A 58 -7.18 -9.13 0.42
CA LEU A 58 -7.22 -9.80 -0.87
C LEU A 58 -6.37 -9.06 -1.89
N PRO A 59 -5.58 -9.76 -2.72
CA PRO A 59 -4.83 -9.13 -3.79
C PRO A 59 -5.79 -8.56 -4.85
N LEU A 60 -5.32 -7.56 -5.61
CA LEU A 60 -6.03 -7.09 -6.80
C LEU A 60 -6.01 -8.17 -7.89
N TYR A 61 -7.10 -8.29 -8.63
CA TYR A 61 -7.08 -9.02 -9.89
C TYR A 61 -6.38 -8.16 -10.95
N PHE A 62 -5.45 -8.75 -11.70
CA PHE A 62 -4.70 -8.06 -12.75
C PHE A 62 -4.81 -8.85 -14.07
N ASN A 63 -5.31 -8.20 -15.13
CA ASN A 63 -5.52 -8.82 -16.43
C ASN A 63 -4.35 -8.66 -17.42
N GLY A 64 -3.19 -8.18 -16.93
CA GLY A 64 -2.02 -7.88 -17.75
C GLY A 64 -1.89 -6.40 -18.15
N LEU A 65 -2.95 -5.61 -18.02
CA LEU A 65 -2.97 -4.18 -18.35
C LEU A 65 -3.61 -3.36 -17.24
N TYR A 66 -4.79 -3.73 -16.76
CA TYR A 66 -5.58 -3.07 -15.73
C TYR A 66 -5.72 -3.94 -14.49
N ALA A 67 -5.82 -3.29 -13.34
CA ALA A 67 -6.12 -3.94 -12.08
C ALA A 67 -7.58 -3.70 -11.66
N PHE A 68 -8.12 -4.61 -10.85
CA PHE A 68 -9.49 -4.57 -10.36
C PHE A 68 -9.53 -4.92 -8.88
N ALA A 69 -10.23 -4.10 -8.11
CA ALA A 69 -10.46 -4.36 -6.70
C ALA A 69 -11.55 -5.43 -6.53
N HIS A 70 -11.39 -6.28 -5.52
CA HIS A 70 -12.44 -7.23 -5.13
C HIS A 70 -13.59 -6.46 -4.46
N GLU A 71 -14.81 -6.94 -4.61
CA GLU A 71 -16.02 -6.29 -4.06
C GLU A 71 -15.96 -6.02 -2.56
N SER A 72 -15.25 -6.87 -1.80
CA SER A 72 -15.06 -6.71 -0.34
C SER A 72 -14.04 -5.63 0.03
N HIS A 73 -13.30 -5.06 -0.92
CA HIS A 73 -12.38 -3.97 -0.61
C HIS A 73 -13.14 -2.69 -0.22
N PRO A 74 -12.58 -1.87 0.67
CA PRO A 74 -13.14 -0.56 0.99
C PRO A 74 -13.35 0.30 -0.27
N PRO A 75 -14.37 1.17 -0.32
CA PRO A 75 -14.65 2.03 -1.48
C PRO A 75 -13.45 2.87 -1.94
N VAL A 76 -12.61 3.31 -1.02
CA VAL A 76 -11.38 4.07 -1.33
C VAL A 76 -10.37 3.25 -2.16
N ILE A 77 -10.31 1.93 -1.97
CA ILE A 77 -9.45 1.07 -2.78
C ILE A 77 -9.96 1.00 -4.22
N HIS A 78 -11.27 0.91 -4.43
CA HIS A 78 -11.87 0.98 -5.77
C HIS A 78 -11.54 2.32 -6.45
N GLN A 79 -11.59 3.44 -5.71
CA GLN A 79 -11.23 4.76 -6.23
C GLN A 79 -9.75 4.85 -6.61
N LEU A 80 -8.85 4.35 -5.75
CA LEU A 80 -7.41 4.30 -6.02
C LEU A 80 -7.09 3.47 -7.26
N VAL A 81 -7.69 2.29 -7.38
CA VAL A 81 -7.49 1.39 -8.52
C VAL A 81 -8.03 2.00 -9.81
N ALA A 82 -9.21 2.61 -9.78
CA ALA A 82 -9.79 3.31 -10.91
C ALA A 82 -8.90 4.47 -11.38
N ALA A 83 -8.43 5.30 -10.43
CA ALA A 83 -7.54 6.41 -10.73
C ALA A 83 -6.18 5.96 -11.30
N ALA A 84 -5.62 4.87 -10.79
CA ALA A 84 -4.40 4.30 -11.34
C ALA A 84 -4.61 3.76 -12.76
N ASN A 85 -5.74 3.12 -13.02
CA ASN A 85 -6.12 2.63 -14.36
C ASN A 85 -6.28 3.78 -15.37
N GLU A 86 -6.73 4.97 -14.97
CA GLU A 86 -6.82 6.16 -15.83
C GLU A 86 -5.46 6.59 -16.40
N LEU A 87 -4.38 6.24 -15.70
CA LEU A 87 -3.02 6.62 -16.08
C LEU A 87 -2.30 5.57 -16.93
N VAL A 88 -2.84 4.35 -17.01
CA VAL A 88 -2.23 3.28 -17.80
C VAL A 88 -2.17 3.69 -19.27
N GLY A 89 -0.99 3.54 -19.88
CA GLY A 89 -0.75 3.92 -21.27
C GLY A 89 -0.39 5.39 -21.49
N LYS A 90 -0.45 6.26 -20.48
CA LYS A 90 0.08 7.62 -20.58
C LYS A 90 1.61 7.59 -20.57
N PRO A 91 2.29 8.45 -21.33
CA PRO A 91 3.74 8.49 -21.40
C PRO A 91 4.36 9.05 -20.11
N TYR A 92 5.63 8.73 -19.89
CA TYR A 92 6.44 9.43 -18.91
C TYR A 92 6.69 10.85 -19.36
N LYS A 93 6.41 11.83 -18.48
CA LYS A 93 6.65 13.24 -18.72
C LYS A 93 7.24 13.85 -17.46
N TRP A 94 8.47 14.30 -17.51
CA TRP A 94 9.12 14.98 -16.39
C TRP A 94 8.30 16.21 -15.95
N GLY A 95 7.99 16.32 -14.64
CA GLY A 95 7.12 17.36 -14.09
C GLY A 95 5.63 17.19 -14.42
N GLY A 96 5.25 16.10 -15.11
CA GLY A 96 3.87 15.82 -15.44
C GLY A 96 3.06 15.45 -14.21
N GLY A 97 1.81 15.94 -14.14
CA GLY A 97 0.90 15.74 -13.01
C GLY A 97 1.11 16.72 -11.84
N HIS A 98 2.03 17.70 -11.95
CA HIS A 98 2.30 18.67 -10.88
C HIS A 98 1.59 20.00 -11.02
N ARG A 99 1.55 20.56 -12.22
CA ARG A 99 0.83 21.82 -12.48
C ARG A 99 -0.65 21.57 -12.74
N VAL A 100 -0.95 20.49 -13.42
CA VAL A 100 -2.29 20.02 -13.74
C VAL A 100 -2.38 18.55 -13.36
N LEU A 101 -3.26 18.22 -12.44
CA LEU A 101 -3.48 16.83 -12.00
C LEU A 101 -4.03 15.93 -13.12
N PHE A 102 -4.63 16.53 -14.17
CA PHE A 102 -5.14 15.84 -15.37
C PHE A 102 -4.24 16.17 -16.56
N ASP A 103 -3.01 15.64 -16.55
CA ASP A 103 -2.00 15.86 -17.59
C ASP A 103 -2.04 14.75 -18.67
N ASN A 104 -1.37 14.99 -19.80
CA ASN A 104 -1.21 14.02 -20.88
C ASN A 104 -0.06 13.03 -20.65
N GLY A 105 0.76 13.25 -19.64
CA GLY A 105 1.85 12.38 -19.21
C GLY A 105 2.23 12.68 -17.77
N PHE A 106 2.86 11.73 -17.10
CA PHE A 106 3.12 11.80 -15.67
C PHE A 106 4.54 11.37 -15.34
N ASP A 107 5.16 12.03 -14.35
CA ASP A 107 6.34 11.49 -13.69
C ASP A 107 5.95 10.60 -12.49
N CYS A 108 6.94 10.10 -11.76
CA CYS A 108 6.73 9.21 -10.62
C CYS A 108 5.84 9.83 -9.54
N SER A 109 6.16 11.05 -9.11
CA SER A 109 5.44 11.72 -8.04
C SER A 109 4.11 12.33 -8.50
N GLY A 110 4.02 12.76 -9.74
CA GLY A 110 2.78 13.24 -10.35
C GLY A 110 1.74 12.12 -10.49
N SER A 111 2.16 10.92 -10.90
CA SER A 111 1.25 9.77 -10.98
C SER A 111 0.72 9.34 -9.62
N VAL A 112 1.57 9.24 -8.60
CA VAL A 112 1.14 8.95 -7.22
C VAL A 112 0.23 10.04 -6.69
N SER A 113 0.56 11.32 -6.96
CA SER A 113 -0.28 12.47 -6.55
C SER A 113 -1.66 12.41 -7.20
N HIS A 114 -1.75 12.10 -8.50
CA HIS A 114 -3.02 11.96 -9.20
C HIS A 114 -3.90 10.87 -8.55
N VAL A 115 -3.34 9.68 -8.33
CA VAL A 115 -4.08 8.55 -7.75
C VAL A 115 -4.61 8.88 -6.36
N LEU A 116 -3.77 9.47 -5.50
CA LEU A 116 -4.18 9.88 -4.15
C LEU A 116 -5.21 11.02 -4.15
N TYR A 117 -5.04 11.99 -5.04
CA TYR A 117 -5.99 13.10 -5.18
C TYR A 117 -7.39 12.61 -5.60
N ARG A 118 -7.45 11.72 -6.59
CA ARG A 118 -8.72 11.14 -7.07
C ARG A 118 -9.43 10.34 -5.98
N ALA A 119 -8.69 9.75 -5.06
CA ALA A 119 -9.21 9.03 -3.90
C ALA A 119 -9.42 9.94 -2.66
N GLN A 120 -9.28 11.26 -2.80
CA GLN A 120 -9.44 12.26 -1.73
C GLN A 120 -8.47 12.06 -0.54
N LEU A 121 -7.32 11.46 -0.79
CA LEU A 121 -6.24 11.24 0.18
C LEU A 121 -5.14 12.30 0.08
N LEU A 122 -5.25 13.20 -0.88
CA LEU A 122 -4.30 14.29 -1.13
C LEU A 122 -5.06 15.49 -1.70
N ASP A 123 -4.71 16.69 -1.29
CA ASP A 123 -5.34 17.95 -1.73
C ASP A 123 -4.54 18.69 -2.82
N ARG A 124 -3.26 18.36 -2.97
CA ARG A 124 -2.35 18.99 -3.94
C ARG A 124 -1.21 18.06 -4.34
N PRO A 125 -0.62 18.23 -5.54
CA PRO A 125 0.51 17.41 -5.96
C PRO A 125 1.72 17.57 -5.03
N LEU A 126 2.42 16.46 -4.78
CA LEU A 126 3.66 16.42 -4.00
C LEU A 126 4.82 15.94 -4.88
N SER A 127 6.00 16.50 -4.65
CA SER A 127 7.24 15.96 -5.21
C SER A 127 7.67 14.69 -4.45
N SER A 128 8.59 13.90 -5.04
CA SER A 128 9.16 12.73 -4.35
C SER A 128 9.80 13.09 -3.00
N SER A 129 10.45 14.28 -2.89
CA SER A 129 10.96 14.77 -1.61
C SER A 129 9.87 15.09 -0.60
N ALA A 130 8.75 15.65 -1.04
CA ALA A 130 7.63 16.02 -0.16
C ALA A 130 6.88 14.77 0.34
N PHE A 131 6.80 13.70 -0.47
CA PHE A 131 6.24 12.42 -0.04
C PHE A 131 6.97 11.77 1.13
N ALA A 132 8.23 12.11 1.40
CA ALA A 132 8.94 11.63 2.57
C ALA A 132 8.26 12.02 3.91
N ARG A 133 7.41 13.05 3.90
CA ARG A 133 6.63 13.52 5.06
C ARG A 133 5.13 13.30 4.89
N TYR A 134 4.73 12.59 3.86
CA TYR A 134 3.32 12.29 3.61
C TYR A 134 2.78 11.31 4.66
N ALA A 135 1.65 11.65 5.25
CA ALA A 135 0.85 10.82 6.15
C ALA A 135 1.68 10.06 7.22
N TRP A 136 1.58 8.73 7.31
CA TRP A 136 2.16 7.95 8.39
C TRP A 136 3.40 7.17 7.91
N PRO A 137 4.44 7.01 8.77
CA PRO A 137 5.59 6.17 8.46
C PRO A 137 5.24 4.68 8.54
N GLY A 138 5.97 3.88 7.77
CA GLY A 138 5.80 2.43 7.73
C GLY A 138 4.90 1.96 6.58
N PRO A 139 4.79 0.63 6.40
CA PRO A 139 3.90 0.03 5.43
C PRO A 139 2.43 0.18 5.88
N GLY A 140 1.53 0.34 4.92
CA GLY A 140 0.09 0.29 5.13
C GLY A 140 -0.49 -1.09 4.86
N CYS A 141 -1.74 -1.28 5.26
CA CYS A 141 -2.46 -2.53 5.04
C CYS A 141 -2.87 -2.73 3.58
N TYR A 142 -3.45 -1.71 3.01
CA TYR A 142 -3.93 -1.73 1.63
C TYR A 142 -3.02 -0.96 0.70
N VAL A 143 -2.40 0.12 1.19
CA VAL A 143 -1.64 1.07 0.38
C VAL A 143 -0.31 1.39 1.04
N THR A 144 0.78 1.13 0.34
CA THR A 144 2.12 1.56 0.74
C THR A 144 2.74 2.39 -0.37
N LEU A 145 3.21 3.59 -0.02
CA LEU A 145 4.07 4.40 -0.86
C LEU A 145 5.53 4.11 -0.51
N PHE A 146 6.33 3.84 -1.50
CA PHE A 146 7.78 3.67 -1.35
C PHE A 146 8.45 4.93 -1.88
N VAL A 147 9.11 5.65 -0.98
CA VAL A 147 9.65 6.99 -1.25
C VAL A 147 11.17 6.98 -1.14
N ASN A 148 11.85 7.32 -2.23
CA ASN A 148 13.26 7.70 -2.26
C ASN A 148 13.31 9.21 -2.51
N PRO A 149 13.51 10.05 -1.46
CA PRO A 149 13.35 11.49 -1.54
C PRO A 149 14.25 12.13 -2.62
N GLY A 150 13.67 12.94 -3.47
CA GLY A 150 14.38 13.60 -4.57
C GLY A 150 14.67 12.73 -5.80
N HIS A 151 14.44 11.41 -5.70
CA HIS A 151 14.76 10.48 -6.77
C HIS A 151 13.52 9.80 -7.35
N HIS A 152 12.74 9.12 -6.51
CA HIS A 152 11.62 8.32 -7.02
C HIS A 152 10.55 8.09 -5.95
N VAL A 153 9.32 7.88 -6.40
CA VAL A 153 8.22 7.38 -5.58
C VAL A 153 7.34 6.47 -6.41
N PHE A 154 6.86 5.40 -5.81
CA PHE A 154 5.85 4.51 -6.37
C PHE A 154 4.93 4.01 -5.26
N MET A 155 3.86 3.31 -5.62
CA MET A 155 2.93 2.77 -4.65
C MET A 155 2.64 1.30 -4.89
N GLN A 156 2.24 0.61 -3.82
CA GLN A 156 1.57 -0.68 -3.90
C GLN A 156 0.14 -0.52 -3.36
N ILE A 157 -0.81 -1.12 -4.05
CA ILE A 157 -2.20 -1.21 -3.64
C ILE A 157 -2.55 -2.69 -3.56
N CYS A 158 -2.91 -3.18 -2.38
CA CYS A 158 -3.17 -4.60 -2.11
C CYS A 158 -2.09 -5.52 -2.70
N GLY A 159 -0.81 -5.16 -2.50
CA GLY A 159 0.35 -5.92 -2.97
C GLY A 159 0.76 -5.70 -4.43
N LEU A 160 -0.10 -5.16 -5.29
CA LEU A 160 0.25 -4.89 -6.68
C LEU A 160 0.92 -3.53 -6.84
N ARG A 161 2.10 -3.50 -7.48
CA ARG A 161 2.88 -2.27 -7.68
C ARG A 161 2.33 -1.42 -8.84
N PHE A 162 2.18 -0.11 -8.59
CA PHE A 162 1.90 0.90 -9.59
C PHE A 162 3.09 1.87 -9.66
N ASP A 163 3.70 2.00 -10.84
CA ASP A 163 5.03 2.61 -10.97
C ASP A 163 5.26 3.15 -12.38
N THR A 164 6.02 4.24 -12.50
CA THR A 164 6.51 4.78 -13.77
C THR A 164 7.84 4.18 -14.20
N SER A 165 8.58 3.53 -13.29
CA SER A 165 9.82 2.85 -13.64
C SER A 165 9.54 1.47 -14.21
N GLY A 166 10.28 1.10 -15.24
CA GLY A 166 10.09 -0.15 -15.93
C GLY A 166 11.27 -0.52 -16.83
N THR A 167 11.04 -1.44 -17.73
CA THR A 167 12.07 -1.99 -18.62
C THR A 167 12.29 -1.18 -19.88
N VAL A 168 11.33 -0.31 -20.26
CA VAL A 168 11.39 0.49 -21.48
C VAL A 168 11.46 1.96 -21.14
N THR A 169 12.42 2.66 -21.75
CA THR A 169 12.57 4.11 -21.60
C THR A 169 11.33 4.86 -22.10
N GLY A 170 10.87 5.85 -21.34
CA GLY A 170 9.70 6.66 -21.71
C GLY A 170 8.35 6.04 -21.33
N GLU A 171 8.35 4.82 -20.80
CA GLU A 171 7.12 4.25 -20.25
C GLU A 171 6.66 5.03 -19.02
N GLY A 172 5.40 5.46 -19.05
CA GLY A 172 4.75 6.15 -17.94
C GLY A 172 4.17 5.21 -16.88
N PRO A 173 3.19 5.70 -16.10
CA PRO A 173 2.60 4.95 -15.01
C PRO A 173 1.85 3.70 -15.50
N ARG A 174 2.07 2.59 -14.81
CA ARG A 174 1.39 1.31 -15.08
C ARG A 174 1.52 0.32 -13.93
N TRP A 175 0.71 -0.71 -13.95
CA TRP A 175 0.79 -1.82 -13.04
C TRP A 175 1.99 -2.72 -13.35
N ARG A 176 2.63 -3.27 -12.32
CA ARG A 176 3.83 -4.09 -12.40
C ARG A 176 3.74 -5.31 -11.49
N VAL A 177 3.82 -6.50 -12.05
CA VAL A 177 3.94 -7.76 -11.29
C VAL A 177 5.41 -8.07 -10.94
N ALA A 178 6.35 -7.56 -11.73
CA ALA A 178 7.78 -7.78 -11.47
C ALA A 178 8.21 -7.12 -10.16
N SER A 179 8.98 -7.86 -9.36
CA SER A 179 9.62 -7.34 -8.16
C SER A 179 10.63 -6.24 -8.49
N ARG A 180 10.94 -5.40 -7.51
CA ARG A 180 12.03 -4.44 -7.58
C ARG A 180 12.74 -4.35 -6.23
N SER A 181 13.98 -3.85 -6.23
CA SER A 181 14.68 -3.52 -4.98
C SER A 181 14.01 -2.35 -4.27
N TYR A 182 13.86 -2.48 -2.96
CA TYR A 182 13.37 -1.41 -2.05
C TYR A 182 14.53 -0.66 -1.38
N ALA A 183 15.79 -0.95 -1.74
CA ALA A 183 16.95 -0.26 -1.18
C ALA A 183 16.88 1.25 -1.44
N GLY A 184 17.03 2.05 -0.38
CA GLY A 184 16.92 3.51 -0.43
C GLY A 184 15.48 4.05 -0.42
N PHE A 185 14.47 3.18 -0.31
CA PHE A 185 13.09 3.59 -0.18
C PHE A 185 12.60 3.52 1.26
N TYR A 186 11.82 4.51 1.66
CA TYR A 186 11.14 4.59 2.95
C TYR A 186 9.64 4.39 2.74
N PRO A 187 9.01 3.43 3.44
CA PRO A 187 7.58 3.21 3.33
C PRO A 187 6.78 4.31 4.03
N ARG A 188 5.70 4.73 3.38
CA ARG A 188 4.69 5.65 3.90
C ARG A 188 3.31 5.13 3.54
N HIS A 189 2.29 5.47 4.32
CA HIS A 189 0.93 5.05 4.01
C HIS A 189 -0.08 6.12 4.41
N PRO A 190 -1.23 6.24 3.69
CA PRO A 190 -2.35 7.05 4.11
C PRO A 190 -2.91 6.53 5.44
N ALA A 191 -3.49 7.40 6.25
CA ALA A 191 -4.14 6.98 7.49
C ALA A 191 -5.20 5.92 7.19
N TRP A 192 -5.19 4.83 7.96
CA TRP A 192 -6.18 3.74 7.91
C TRP A 192 -6.12 2.81 6.67
N LEU A 193 -5.12 2.91 5.81
CA LEU A 193 -4.98 2.09 4.60
C LEU A 193 -3.72 1.23 4.57
#